data_304babd374135e6392da8faff8b599c4
#
_entry.id   304babd374135e6392da8faff8b599c4
#
_cell.length_a   1.000
_cell.length_b   1.000
_cell.length_c   1.000
_cell.angle_alpha   90.00
_cell.angle_beta   90.00
_cell.angle_gamma   90.00
#
_symmetry.space_group_name_H-M   'P 1'
#
loop_
_entity.id
_entity.type
_entity.pdbx_description
1 polymer ?
#
loop_
_entity_poly.entity_id
_entity_poly.type
_entity_poly.pdbx_seq_one_letter_code
_entity_poly.pdbx_strand_id
1 'polypeptide(L)'
;HDPLRRQRQMCIRDRTQDWHPAGHSSFASSHSGSDPFTVTEMPYGPQVLWPDHCIQGSDGALFHPALNTDRADAIIRKGMNPAVDSYSAFFENDKVTATGLAGFLNGRGCTDLTMVGLATDYCVAWSALDGAAQGFKVDVILPACRAIDLEGSLDAALGEMRGAGIGLSE
;
A
#
# COMPACT_ATOMS: atom_id res chain seq x y z
N HIS A 1 16.96 -12.58 -39.01
CA HIS A 1 16.32 -13.05 -37.79
C HIS A 1 17.33 -13.03 -36.67
N ASP A 2 17.25 -12.04 -35.77
CA ASP A 2 18.09 -11.95 -34.59
C ASP A 2 17.39 -12.70 -33.45
N PRO A 3 17.86 -13.90 -33.03
CA PRO A 3 17.28 -14.66 -31.94
C PRO A 3 17.68 -14.12 -30.55
N LEU A 4 18.36 -12.99 -30.48
CA LEU A 4 18.90 -12.41 -29.23
C LEU A 4 18.22 -11.08 -28.84
N ARG A 5 17.00 -10.83 -29.26
CA ARG A 5 16.17 -9.87 -28.50
C ARG A 5 15.86 -10.49 -27.13
N ARG A 6 16.85 -10.46 -26.25
CA ARG A 6 16.58 -10.52 -24.82
C ARG A 6 15.56 -9.41 -24.56
N GLN A 7 14.33 -9.81 -24.26
CA GLN A 7 13.39 -8.91 -23.63
C GLN A 7 14.16 -8.27 -22.47
N ARG A 8 14.55 -7.01 -22.64
CA ARG A 8 14.98 -6.22 -21.49
C ARG A 8 13.75 -6.18 -20.61
N GLN A 9 13.76 -6.93 -19.53
CA GLN A 9 12.80 -6.77 -18.44
C GLN A 9 12.91 -5.29 -18.05
N MET A 10 11.93 -4.49 -18.47
CA MET A 10 11.86 -3.11 -18.05
C MET A 10 11.45 -3.15 -16.59
N CYS A 11 12.40 -2.91 -15.68
CA CYS A 11 12.08 -2.67 -14.30
C CYS A 11 11.33 -1.36 -14.21
N ILE A 12 10.02 -1.44 -13.98
CA ILE A 12 9.16 -0.29 -13.69
C ILE A 12 9.29 0.02 -12.19
N ARG A 13 9.35 1.28 -11.87
CA ARG A 13 9.45 1.78 -10.49
C ARG A 13 8.26 2.64 -10.18
N ASP A 14 7.36 2.12 -9.37
CA ASP A 14 6.20 2.86 -8.91
C ASP A 14 6.38 3.32 -7.47
N ARG A 15 5.66 4.34 -7.10
CA ARG A 15 5.54 4.83 -5.73
C ARG A 15 4.08 4.89 -5.35
N THR A 16 3.80 4.59 -4.11
CA THR A 16 2.51 4.89 -3.50
C THR A 16 2.67 6.02 -2.51
N GLN A 17 1.64 6.82 -2.37
CA GLN A 17 1.66 7.99 -1.49
C GLN A 17 0.30 8.11 -0.80
N ASP A 18 0.32 8.11 0.53
CA ASP A 18 -0.87 8.44 1.29
C ASP A 18 -1.18 9.93 1.10
N TRP A 19 -2.45 10.23 0.79
CA TRP A 19 -2.86 11.56 0.40
C TRP A 19 -4.26 11.87 0.91
N HIS A 20 -4.41 11.88 2.27
CA HIS A 20 -5.69 12.02 2.92
C HIS A 20 -6.20 13.47 2.90
N PRO A 21 -7.47 13.71 2.59
CA PRO A 21 -8.07 15.02 2.86
C PRO A 21 -8.10 15.30 4.37
N ALA A 22 -8.05 16.57 4.74
CA ALA A 22 -8.23 16.96 6.13
C ALA A 22 -9.59 16.46 6.65
N GLY A 23 -9.62 15.93 7.87
CA GLY A 23 -10.83 15.36 8.46
C GLY A 23 -11.26 14.02 7.85
N HIS A 24 -10.30 13.25 7.28
CA HIS A 24 -10.58 11.93 6.73
C HIS A 24 -11.23 11.00 7.78
N SER A 25 -12.17 10.16 7.34
CA SER A 25 -12.95 9.30 8.24
C SER A 25 -12.14 8.25 9.01
N SER A 26 -10.93 7.92 8.56
CA SER A 26 -10.02 7.04 9.30
C SER A 26 -9.20 7.74 10.39
N PHE A 27 -9.36 9.04 10.58
CA PHE A 27 -8.68 9.76 11.66
C PHE A 27 -9.48 9.73 12.96
N ALA A 28 -8.81 9.47 14.07
CA ALA A 28 -9.46 9.50 15.38
C ALA A 28 -10.08 10.88 15.69
N SER A 29 -9.45 11.95 15.23
CA SER A 29 -9.94 13.33 15.35
C SER A 29 -11.30 13.58 14.68
N SER A 30 -11.68 12.73 13.73
CA SER A 30 -12.98 12.80 13.04
C SER A 30 -14.11 12.13 13.82
N HIS A 31 -13.80 11.46 14.93
CA HIS A 31 -14.76 10.73 15.77
C HIS A 31 -14.71 11.24 17.21
N SER A 32 -15.79 11.89 17.65
CA SER A 32 -15.85 12.47 18.99
C SER A 32 -15.64 11.41 20.09
N GLY A 33 -14.63 11.61 20.93
CA GLY A 33 -14.32 10.72 22.05
C GLY A 33 -13.56 9.45 21.69
N SER A 34 -13.06 9.34 20.46
CA SER A 34 -12.23 8.21 20.04
C SER A 34 -10.74 8.53 20.15
N ASP A 35 -9.97 7.56 20.60
CA ASP A 35 -8.52 7.64 20.66
C ASP A 35 -7.88 7.01 19.42
N PRO A 36 -6.69 7.47 19.02
CA PRO A 36 -5.89 6.78 17.98
C PRO A 36 -5.66 5.30 18.34
N PHE A 37 -5.60 4.47 17.27
CA PHE A 37 -5.42 3.02 17.33
C PHE A 37 -6.62 2.23 17.87
N THR A 38 -7.74 2.87 18.15
CA THR A 38 -9.01 2.16 18.42
C THR A 38 -9.64 1.70 17.11
N VAL A 39 -10.47 0.66 17.17
CA VAL A 39 -11.19 0.14 15.99
C VAL A 39 -12.63 0.63 16.04
N THR A 40 -13.13 1.08 14.90
CA THR A 40 -14.54 1.44 14.70
C THR A 40 -15.15 0.70 13.53
N GLU A 41 -16.47 0.53 13.51
CA GLU A 41 -17.17 -0.05 12.37
C GLU A 41 -17.49 1.05 11.34
N MET A 42 -17.05 0.82 10.11
CA MET A 42 -17.37 1.62 8.93
C MET A 42 -18.30 0.84 8.00
N PRO A 43 -18.95 1.49 7.03
CA PRO A 43 -19.79 0.78 6.06
C PRO A 43 -19.07 -0.35 5.30
N TYR A 44 -17.75 -0.29 5.21
CA TYR A 44 -16.89 -1.27 4.55
C TYR A 44 -16.23 -2.27 5.53
N GLY A 45 -16.56 -2.23 6.81
CA GLY A 45 -16.05 -3.11 7.85
C GLY A 45 -15.19 -2.41 8.90
N PRO A 46 -14.48 -3.16 9.73
CA PRO A 46 -13.67 -2.61 10.82
C PRO A 46 -12.50 -1.75 10.29
N GLN A 47 -12.33 -0.59 10.89
CA GLN A 47 -11.31 0.39 10.56
C GLN A 47 -10.54 0.81 11.81
N VAL A 48 -9.22 0.70 11.77
CA VAL A 48 -8.35 1.30 12.78
C VAL A 48 -8.38 2.81 12.61
N LEU A 49 -8.63 3.53 13.70
CA LEU A 49 -8.56 4.99 13.71
C LEU A 49 -7.12 5.44 13.93
N TRP A 50 -6.62 6.21 12.99
CA TRP A 50 -5.25 6.70 13.00
C TRP A 50 -5.14 8.12 13.56
N PRO A 51 -3.97 8.52 14.08
CA PRO A 51 -3.66 9.95 14.20
C PRO A 51 -3.74 10.63 12.83
N ASP A 52 -4.02 11.92 12.80
CA ASP A 52 -3.98 12.70 11.56
C ASP A 52 -2.59 12.58 10.92
N HIS A 53 -2.52 12.12 9.68
CA HIS A 53 -1.26 11.90 8.97
C HIS A 53 -1.44 12.08 7.47
N CYS A 54 -0.34 12.33 6.77
CA CYS A 54 -0.31 12.42 5.31
C CYS A 54 -1.43 13.29 4.71
N ILE A 55 -1.74 14.41 5.37
CA ILE A 55 -2.79 15.33 4.92
C ILE A 55 -2.33 15.99 3.62
N GLN A 56 -3.23 16.05 2.65
CA GLN A 56 -3.00 16.62 1.32
C GLN A 56 -2.37 18.00 1.40
N GLY A 57 -1.25 18.17 0.70
CA GLY A 57 -0.52 19.45 0.63
C GLY A 57 0.32 19.78 1.85
N SER A 58 0.34 18.94 2.90
CA SER A 58 1.22 19.13 4.06
C SER A 58 2.60 18.50 3.86
N ASP A 59 3.58 18.96 4.61
CA ASP A 59 4.93 18.38 4.64
C ASP A 59 4.91 16.90 5.05
N GLY A 60 3.96 16.51 5.92
CA GLY A 60 3.77 15.13 6.37
C GLY A 60 3.31 14.16 5.28
N ALA A 61 2.79 14.67 4.16
CA ALA A 61 2.40 13.86 3.00
C ALA A 61 3.49 13.76 1.94
N LEU A 62 4.59 14.50 2.08
CA LEU A 62 5.69 14.46 1.11
C LEU A 62 6.47 13.15 1.21
N PHE A 63 7.07 12.76 0.09
CA PHE A 63 8.07 11.69 0.12
C PHE A 63 9.27 12.11 0.97
N HIS A 64 9.82 11.16 1.70
CA HIS A 64 11.05 11.42 2.45
C HIS A 64 12.16 11.94 1.51
N PRO A 65 12.89 12.99 1.85
CA PRO A 65 13.84 13.66 0.94
C PRO A 65 15.00 12.75 0.48
N ALA A 66 15.31 11.70 1.22
CA ALA A 66 16.30 10.71 0.80
C ALA A 66 15.76 9.67 -0.19
N LEU A 67 14.44 9.63 -0.43
CA LEU A 67 13.84 8.74 -1.41
C LEU A 67 13.90 9.38 -2.80
N ASN A 68 14.67 8.77 -3.71
CA ASN A 68 14.68 9.23 -5.09
C ASN A 68 13.37 8.85 -5.80
N THR A 69 12.59 9.86 -6.15
CA THR A 69 11.32 9.71 -6.87
C THR A 69 11.41 10.13 -8.34
N ASP A 70 12.54 10.69 -8.80
CA ASP A 70 12.72 11.17 -10.18
C ASP A 70 12.60 10.07 -11.24
N ARG A 71 12.80 8.83 -10.83
CA ARG A 71 12.72 7.65 -11.69
C ARG A 71 11.44 6.86 -11.52
N ALA A 72 10.45 7.41 -10.83
CA ALA A 72 9.16 6.76 -10.71
C ALA A 72 8.43 6.83 -12.06
N ASP A 73 7.95 5.68 -12.54
CA ASP A 73 7.13 5.60 -13.75
C ASP A 73 5.68 5.98 -13.45
N ALA A 74 5.25 5.78 -12.20
CA ALA A 74 3.96 6.22 -11.69
C ALA A 74 4.04 6.56 -10.20
N ILE A 75 3.16 7.47 -9.77
CA ILE A 75 2.88 7.75 -8.36
C ILE A 75 1.39 7.53 -8.16
N ILE A 76 1.05 6.53 -7.37
CA ILE A 76 -0.33 6.20 -7.03
C ILE A 76 -0.65 6.82 -5.68
N ARG A 77 -1.49 7.83 -5.67
CA ARG A 77 -2.04 8.42 -4.44
C ARG A 77 -3.20 7.58 -3.95
N LYS A 78 -3.25 7.31 -2.67
CA LYS A 78 -4.29 6.52 -2.02
C LYS A 78 -4.82 7.20 -0.78
N GLY A 79 -5.97 6.74 -0.24
CA GLY A 79 -6.64 7.39 0.88
C GLY A 79 -7.22 8.77 0.54
N MET A 80 -7.54 9.03 -0.74
CA MET A 80 -8.08 10.31 -1.17
C MET A 80 -9.59 10.42 -0.99
N ASN A 81 -10.29 9.29 -0.86
CA ASN A 81 -11.72 9.28 -0.61
C ASN A 81 -11.97 9.59 0.86
N PRO A 82 -12.66 10.71 1.21
CA PRO A 82 -12.82 11.09 2.62
C PRO A 82 -13.61 10.09 3.46
N ALA A 83 -14.32 9.17 2.84
CA ALA A 83 -15.20 8.20 3.52
C ALA A 83 -14.62 6.77 3.59
N VAL A 84 -13.60 6.46 2.79
CA VAL A 84 -13.00 5.12 2.71
C VAL A 84 -11.48 5.24 2.73
N ASP A 85 -10.85 4.55 3.68
CA ASP A 85 -9.39 4.50 3.75
C ASP A 85 -8.81 3.55 2.69
N SER A 86 -7.50 3.61 2.49
CA SER A 86 -6.81 2.79 1.50
C SER A 86 -5.43 2.36 2.03
N TYR A 87 -5.34 1.13 2.53
CA TYR A 87 -4.04 0.55 2.86
C TYR A 87 -3.36 0.02 1.61
N SER A 88 -4.11 -0.72 0.80
CA SER A 88 -3.59 -1.31 -0.42
C SER A 88 -3.30 -0.27 -1.51
N ALA A 89 -2.24 -0.53 -2.28
CA ALA A 89 -1.95 0.19 -3.51
C ALA A 89 -2.90 -0.18 -4.66
N PHE A 90 -3.70 -1.24 -4.53
CA PHE A 90 -4.58 -1.75 -5.57
C PHE A 90 -6.04 -1.38 -5.38
N PHE A 91 -6.52 -1.39 -4.13
CA PHE A 91 -7.91 -1.12 -3.77
C PHE A 91 -7.99 -0.27 -2.51
N GLU A 92 -9.07 0.52 -2.42
CA GLU A 92 -9.48 1.09 -1.13
C GLU A 92 -9.91 -0.01 -0.15
N ASN A 93 -10.10 0.30 1.12
CA ASN A 93 -10.44 -0.69 2.14
C ASN A 93 -11.82 -1.34 1.93
N ASP A 94 -12.67 -0.76 1.07
CA ASP A 94 -13.93 -1.37 0.63
C ASP A 94 -13.73 -2.60 -0.28
N LYS A 95 -12.49 -2.86 -0.74
CA LYS A 95 -12.11 -3.95 -1.64
C LYS A 95 -12.81 -3.93 -3.01
N VAL A 96 -13.46 -2.84 -3.36
CA VAL A 96 -14.19 -2.64 -4.62
C VAL A 96 -13.60 -1.50 -5.43
N THR A 97 -13.28 -0.38 -4.79
CA THR A 97 -12.76 0.81 -5.45
C THR A 97 -11.29 0.63 -5.80
N ALA A 98 -11.01 0.47 -7.09
CA ALA A 98 -9.65 0.26 -7.58
C ALA A 98 -8.89 1.59 -7.71
N THR A 99 -7.59 1.57 -7.38
CA THR A 99 -6.69 2.72 -7.56
C THR A 99 -6.25 2.94 -9.01
N GLY A 100 -6.36 1.91 -9.85
CA GLY A 100 -5.84 1.89 -11.21
C GLY A 100 -4.45 1.26 -11.37
N LEU A 101 -3.74 0.92 -10.28
CA LEU A 101 -2.39 0.35 -10.34
C LEU A 101 -2.34 -0.96 -11.14
N ALA A 102 -3.29 -1.87 -10.94
CA ALA A 102 -3.32 -3.15 -11.67
C ALA A 102 -3.38 -2.93 -13.18
N GLY A 103 -4.23 -2.01 -13.65
CA GLY A 103 -4.33 -1.66 -15.06
C GLY A 103 -3.03 -1.08 -15.63
N PHE A 104 -2.38 -0.22 -14.88
CA PHE A 104 -1.07 0.34 -15.25
C PHE A 104 0.01 -0.74 -15.38
N LEU A 105 0.13 -1.63 -14.39
CA LEU A 105 1.11 -2.71 -14.39
C LEU A 105 0.86 -3.72 -15.51
N ASN A 106 -0.40 -4.14 -15.71
CA ASN A 106 -0.80 -5.05 -16.78
C ASN A 106 -0.54 -4.44 -18.17
N GLY A 107 -0.84 -3.15 -18.34
CA GLY A 107 -0.55 -2.43 -19.58
C GLY A 107 0.94 -2.35 -19.91
N ARG A 108 1.82 -2.53 -18.93
CA ARG A 108 3.28 -2.59 -19.07
C ARG A 108 3.82 -4.02 -19.13
N GLY A 109 2.95 -5.03 -19.03
CA GLY A 109 3.34 -6.44 -19.07
C GLY A 109 4.10 -6.91 -17.83
N CYS A 110 3.88 -6.25 -16.68
CA CYS A 110 4.46 -6.67 -15.40
C CYS A 110 3.78 -7.95 -14.93
N THR A 111 4.57 -8.90 -14.47
CA THR A 111 4.11 -10.17 -13.90
C THR A 111 4.61 -10.37 -12.48
N ASP A 112 5.72 -9.75 -12.15
CA ASP A 112 6.43 -9.90 -10.88
C ASP A 112 6.54 -8.53 -10.21
N LEU A 113 6.24 -8.48 -8.91
CA LEU A 113 6.29 -7.28 -8.09
C LEU A 113 7.24 -7.49 -6.92
N THR A 114 8.12 -6.52 -6.70
CA THR A 114 8.93 -6.45 -5.49
C THR A 114 8.50 -5.24 -4.69
N MET A 115 8.08 -5.46 -3.45
CA MET A 115 7.52 -4.43 -2.59
C MET A 115 8.42 -4.13 -1.40
N VAL A 116 8.50 -2.85 -1.06
CA VAL A 116 9.20 -2.31 0.11
C VAL A 116 8.45 -1.11 0.66
N GLY A 117 8.67 -0.76 1.90
CA GLY A 117 8.13 0.50 2.45
C GLY A 117 7.46 0.36 3.81
N LEU A 118 6.46 1.17 4.03
CA LEU A 118 5.74 1.34 5.31
C LEU A 118 4.22 1.24 5.09
N ALA A 119 3.47 0.74 6.05
CA ALA A 119 3.90 -0.13 7.14
C ALA A 119 3.81 -1.57 6.68
N THR A 120 4.76 -2.42 7.15
CA THR A 120 4.85 -3.83 6.73
C THR A 120 3.52 -4.56 6.92
N ASP A 121 2.89 -4.35 8.06
CA ASP A 121 1.68 -5.02 8.55
C ASP A 121 0.36 -4.40 8.05
N TYR A 122 0.43 -3.24 7.40
CA TYR A 122 -0.73 -2.56 6.79
C TYR A 122 -0.52 -2.37 5.29
N CYS A 123 -0.02 -1.22 4.87
CA CYS A 123 0.02 -0.86 3.45
C CYS A 123 0.83 -1.85 2.60
N VAL A 124 1.95 -2.36 3.12
CA VAL A 124 2.77 -3.33 2.38
C VAL A 124 2.06 -4.68 2.30
N ALA A 125 1.58 -5.22 3.43
CA ALA A 125 0.88 -6.51 3.45
C ALA A 125 -0.40 -6.49 2.62
N TRP A 126 -1.25 -5.47 2.79
CA TRP A 126 -2.49 -5.34 2.02
C TRP A 126 -2.22 -5.21 0.52
N SER A 127 -1.20 -4.44 0.13
CA SER A 127 -0.79 -4.33 -1.27
C SER A 127 -0.26 -5.66 -1.81
N ALA A 128 0.53 -6.39 -1.01
CA ALA A 128 1.10 -7.66 -1.41
C ALA A 128 0.00 -8.73 -1.60
N LEU A 129 -0.95 -8.81 -0.68
CA LEU A 129 -2.09 -9.73 -0.75
C LEU A 129 -3.00 -9.42 -1.94
N ASP A 130 -3.36 -8.15 -2.13
CA ASP A 130 -4.18 -7.75 -3.27
C ASP A 130 -3.45 -7.95 -4.60
N GLY A 131 -2.14 -7.67 -4.66
CA GLY A 131 -1.31 -7.94 -5.83
C GLY A 131 -1.28 -9.42 -6.19
N ALA A 132 -1.10 -10.30 -5.21
CA ALA A 132 -1.14 -11.74 -5.40
C ALA A 132 -2.54 -12.20 -5.87
N ALA A 133 -3.61 -11.67 -5.29
CA ALA A 133 -4.99 -11.94 -5.71
C ALA A 133 -5.29 -11.47 -7.14
N GLN A 134 -4.60 -10.41 -7.62
CA GLN A 134 -4.66 -9.95 -9.01
C GLN A 134 -3.81 -10.78 -9.98
N GLY A 135 -3.12 -11.82 -9.51
CA GLY A 135 -2.33 -12.74 -10.31
C GLY A 135 -0.86 -12.36 -10.49
N PHE A 136 -0.37 -11.35 -9.80
CA PHE A 136 1.05 -11.03 -9.78
C PHE A 136 1.82 -11.99 -8.88
N LYS A 137 3.05 -12.32 -9.26
CA LYS A 137 4.01 -12.91 -8.34
C LYS A 137 4.58 -11.80 -7.48
N VAL A 138 4.47 -11.93 -6.16
CA VAL A 138 4.85 -10.86 -5.23
C VAL A 138 5.96 -11.33 -4.29
N ASP A 139 6.96 -10.49 -4.14
CA ASP A 139 8.04 -10.61 -3.17
C ASP A 139 8.12 -9.34 -2.32
N VAL A 140 8.23 -9.47 -1.00
CA VAL A 140 8.44 -8.36 -0.06
C VAL A 140 9.84 -8.46 0.54
N ILE A 141 10.62 -7.38 0.46
CA ILE A 141 11.97 -7.30 1.04
C ILE A 141 11.84 -6.74 2.46
N LEU A 142 11.76 -7.63 3.46
CA LEU A 142 11.51 -7.25 4.85
C LEU A 142 12.53 -6.28 5.45
N PRO A 143 13.86 -6.42 5.20
CA PRO A 143 14.84 -5.44 5.71
C PRO A 143 14.62 -4.01 5.23
N ALA A 144 13.92 -3.84 4.09
CA ALA A 144 13.56 -2.53 3.54
C ALA A 144 12.12 -2.09 3.92
N CYS A 145 11.52 -2.76 4.90
CA CYS A 145 10.20 -2.43 5.45
C CYS A 145 10.29 -2.08 6.94
N ARG A 146 9.28 -1.40 7.46
CA ARG A 146 9.10 -1.17 8.90
C ARG A 146 7.63 -1.31 9.25
N ALA A 147 7.35 -2.01 10.34
CA ALA A 147 6.01 -2.25 10.84
C ALA A 147 5.58 -1.21 11.88
N ILE A 148 4.28 -1.14 12.11
CA ILE A 148 3.68 -0.46 13.27
C ILE A 148 3.62 -1.44 14.44
N ASP A 149 3.26 -2.71 14.14
CA ASP A 149 3.14 -3.82 15.09
C ASP A 149 2.14 -3.54 16.23
N LEU A 150 0.94 -3.14 15.84
CA LEU A 150 -0.16 -2.94 16.76
C LEU A 150 -0.73 -4.29 17.20
N GLU A 151 -0.52 -4.64 18.49
CA GLU A 151 -1.06 -5.86 19.12
C GLU A 151 -0.76 -7.16 18.34
N GLY A 152 0.42 -7.28 17.75
CA GLY A 152 0.84 -8.47 17.00
C GLY A 152 0.41 -8.46 15.53
N SER A 153 0.01 -7.31 14.99
CA SER A 153 -0.37 -7.15 13.58
C SER A 153 0.73 -7.58 12.61
N LEU A 154 2.00 -7.43 12.99
CA LEU A 154 3.12 -7.86 12.15
C LEU A 154 3.13 -9.38 11.97
N ASP A 155 3.05 -10.15 13.04
CA ASP A 155 3.07 -11.61 12.96
C ASP A 155 1.87 -12.14 12.17
N ALA A 156 0.68 -11.54 12.38
CA ALA A 156 -0.52 -11.86 11.62
C ALA A 156 -0.32 -11.60 10.12
N ALA A 157 0.15 -10.41 9.75
CA ALA A 157 0.39 -10.02 8.36
C ALA A 157 1.43 -10.90 7.67
N LEU A 158 2.53 -11.24 8.36
CA LEU A 158 3.55 -12.17 7.85
C LEU A 158 2.97 -13.57 7.62
N GLY A 159 2.10 -14.04 8.52
CA GLY A 159 1.38 -15.30 8.38
C GLY A 159 0.47 -15.33 7.15
N GLU A 160 -0.33 -14.29 6.96
CA GLU A 160 -1.24 -14.14 5.81
C GLU A 160 -0.46 -14.07 4.49
N MET A 161 0.60 -13.29 4.42
CA MET A 161 1.44 -13.19 3.22
C MET A 161 2.07 -14.54 2.86
N ARG A 162 2.59 -15.30 3.85
CA ARG A 162 3.12 -16.65 3.61
C ARG A 162 2.02 -17.59 3.12
N GLY A 163 0.83 -17.54 3.74
CA GLY A 163 -0.32 -18.34 3.34
C GLY A 163 -0.80 -18.06 1.91
N ALA A 164 -0.63 -16.84 1.43
CA ALA A 164 -0.93 -16.42 0.07
C ALA A 164 0.20 -16.72 -0.95
N GLY A 165 1.31 -17.33 -0.52
CA GLY A 165 2.44 -17.68 -1.39
C GLY A 165 3.33 -16.50 -1.76
N ILE A 166 3.26 -15.40 -1.00
CA ILE A 166 4.12 -14.22 -1.19
C ILE A 166 5.52 -14.52 -0.68
N GLY A 167 6.54 -14.22 -1.48
CA GLY A 167 7.93 -14.34 -1.09
C GLY A 167 8.30 -13.28 -0.05
N LEU A 168 8.91 -13.72 1.07
CA LEU A 168 9.42 -12.81 2.10
C LEU A 168 10.94 -12.97 2.15
N SER A 169 11.67 -11.98 1.64
CA SER A 169 13.14 -11.97 1.66
C SER A 169 13.64 -11.36 2.97
N GLU A 170 14.58 -12.03 3.61
CA GLU A 170 15.27 -11.60 4.85
C GLU A 170 16.55 -10.81 4.54
#